data_50332ed3f3698dfaa8c051707fc33678
#
_entry.id   50332ed3f3698dfaa8c051707fc33678
#
_cell.length_a   1.000
_cell.length_b   1.000
_cell.length_c   1.000
_cell.angle_alpha   90.00
_cell.angle_beta   90.00
_cell.angle_gamma   90.00
#
_symmetry.space_group_name_H-M   'P 1'
#
loop_
_entity.id
_entity.type
_entity.pdbx_description
1 polymer ?
#
loop_
_entity_poly.entity_id
_entity_poly.type
_entity_poly.pdbx_seq_one_letter_code
_entity_poly.pdbx_strand_id
1 'polypeptide(L)'
;RQRQMCIRDRSKYIANNFSIAPIDGGPEEINISVFAFFTLGLLIIGLLIGLYCIGRVKSESIALGGSAKDAFKNLFDSKDVRQLALYMFLFTSLMTIHWITSAIIFDEAIDSSIERVALFADIELAVSLIAGLTQIFLTSFIVKKIGIKFILFSYGVIFSVVFLVYSLAPLLTSAILITVLLRVFEYSINKPSREIVFSHLSKNKRYKSSVLVDTFFARL
;
A
#
# COMPACT_ATOMS: atom_id res chain seq x y z
N ARG A 1 1.11 -4.70 28.49
CA ARG A 1 1.21 -6.18 28.35
C ARG A 1 -0.15 -6.84 28.06
N GLN A 2 -1.24 -6.52 28.76
CA GLN A 2 -2.56 -7.15 28.52
C GLN A 2 -3.19 -6.80 27.15
N ARG A 3 -3.01 -5.58 26.60
CA ARG A 3 -3.54 -5.23 25.27
C ARG A 3 -2.81 -5.92 24.13
N GLN A 4 -1.52 -6.13 24.23
CA GLN A 4 -0.74 -6.90 23.23
C GLN A 4 -1.13 -8.39 23.23
N MET A 5 -1.43 -8.95 24.39
CA MET A 5 -1.96 -10.31 24.49
C MET A 5 -3.31 -10.46 23.78
N CYS A 6 -4.22 -9.51 23.92
CA CYS A 6 -5.56 -9.58 23.32
C CYS A 6 -5.55 -9.50 21.76
N ILE A 7 -4.61 -8.77 21.16
CA ILE A 7 -4.47 -8.69 19.69
C ILE A 7 -3.81 -9.96 19.16
N ARG A 8 -2.78 -10.45 19.85
CA ARG A 8 -2.11 -11.71 19.53
C ARG A 8 -3.06 -12.91 19.67
N ASP A 9 -3.96 -12.88 20.65
CA ASP A 9 -4.96 -13.92 20.86
C ASP A 9 -6.07 -13.87 19.79
N ARG A 10 -6.44 -12.69 19.26
CA ARG A 10 -7.41 -12.58 18.16
C ARG A 10 -6.85 -13.08 16.83
N SER A 11 -5.61 -12.74 16.49
CA SER A 11 -4.98 -13.26 15.27
C SER A 11 -4.74 -14.76 15.36
N LYS A 12 -4.32 -15.28 16.54
CA LYS A 12 -4.25 -16.72 16.81
C LYS A 12 -5.63 -17.39 16.80
N TYR A 13 -6.65 -16.74 17.36
CA TYR A 13 -8.02 -17.28 17.34
C TYR A 13 -8.55 -17.42 15.92
N ILE A 14 -8.31 -16.41 15.07
CA ILE A 14 -8.67 -16.46 13.65
C ILE A 14 -7.85 -17.54 12.93
N ALA A 15 -6.53 -17.56 13.11
CA ALA A 15 -5.67 -18.56 12.51
C ALA A 15 -6.04 -19.98 12.95
N ASN A 16 -6.25 -20.22 14.25
CA ASN A 16 -6.61 -21.55 14.76
C ASN A 16 -8.02 -22.04 14.37
N ASN A 17 -8.99 -21.11 14.18
CA ASN A 17 -10.32 -21.51 13.73
C ASN A 17 -10.42 -21.70 12.22
N PHE A 18 -9.43 -21.22 11.47
CA PHE A 18 -9.35 -21.36 10.01
C PHE A 18 -8.19 -22.28 9.56
N SER A 19 -7.50 -22.92 10.50
CA SER A 19 -6.49 -23.95 10.20
C SER A 19 -7.16 -25.30 10.06
N ILE A 20 -6.71 -26.09 9.09
CA ILE A 20 -7.01 -27.52 9.00
C ILE A 20 -5.78 -28.25 9.51
N ALA A 21 -5.94 -29.05 10.54
CA ALA A 21 -4.90 -30.00 10.92
C ALA A 21 -4.70 -30.99 9.77
N PRO A 22 -3.49 -31.13 9.23
CA PRO A 22 -3.24 -32.10 8.18
C PRO A 22 -3.45 -33.52 8.72
N ILE A 23 -4.06 -34.38 7.90
CA ILE A 23 -4.38 -35.76 8.22
C ILE A 23 -3.11 -36.57 8.56
N ASP A 24 -1.94 -36.14 8.11
CA ASP A 24 -0.66 -36.84 8.22
C ASP A 24 0.31 -36.22 9.24
N GLY A 25 -0.16 -35.36 10.15
CA GLY A 25 0.70 -34.78 11.21
C GLY A 25 1.75 -33.74 10.70
N GLY A 26 1.57 -33.21 9.48
CA GLY A 26 2.34 -32.09 8.95
C GLY A 26 2.04 -30.75 9.63
N PRO A 27 2.72 -29.66 9.25
CA PRO A 27 2.43 -28.34 9.79
C PRO A 27 0.98 -27.92 9.46
N GLU A 28 0.32 -27.28 10.43
CA GLU A 28 -1.04 -26.75 10.22
C GLU A 28 -1.08 -25.79 9.01
N GLU A 29 -1.93 -26.08 8.04
CA GLU A 29 -2.13 -25.27 6.84
C GLU A 29 -3.37 -24.39 6.97
N ILE A 30 -3.29 -23.18 6.41
CA ILE A 30 -4.42 -22.25 6.41
C ILE A 30 -5.49 -22.75 5.43
N ASN A 31 -6.73 -22.81 5.90
CA ASN A 31 -7.87 -23.17 5.04
C ASN A 31 -8.16 -22.03 4.04
N ILE A 32 -7.55 -22.11 2.87
CA ILE A 32 -7.70 -21.12 1.78
C ILE A 32 -9.17 -20.96 1.39
N SER A 33 -9.98 -22.04 1.44
CA SER A 33 -11.40 -21.98 1.09
C SER A 33 -12.19 -21.07 2.02
N VAL A 34 -11.93 -21.12 3.33
CA VAL A 34 -12.64 -20.26 4.30
C VAL A 34 -12.24 -18.80 4.12
N PHE A 35 -10.93 -18.51 3.88
CA PHE A 35 -10.50 -17.17 3.52
C PHE A 35 -11.15 -16.66 2.23
N ALA A 36 -11.27 -17.52 1.22
CA ALA A 36 -11.93 -17.19 -0.05
C ALA A 36 -13.41 -16.85 0.17
N PHE A 37 -14.15 -17.65 0.97
CA PHE A 37 -15.55 -17.37 1.29
C PHE A 37 -15.73 -16.08 2.08
N PHE A 38 -14.87 -15.81 3.06
CA PHE A 38 -14.91 -14.56 3.82
C PHE A 38 -14.63 -13.34 2.91
N THR A 39 -13.63 -13.45 2.05
CA THR A 39 -13.29 -12.40 1.07
C THR A 39 -14.43 -12.18 0.09
N LEU A 40 -15.06 -13.25 -0.41
CA LEU A 40 -16.23 -13.17 -1.28
C LEU A 40 -17.39 -12.46 -0.58
N GLY A 41 -17.65 -12.76 0.68
CA GLY A 41 -18.67 -12.07 1.48
C GLY A 41 -18.42 -10.57 1.57
N LEU A 42 -17.18 -10.17 1.87
CA LEU A 42 -16.80 -8.76 1.91
C LEU A 42 -16.93 -8.07 0.55
N LEU A 43 -16.56 -8.74 -0.54
CA LEU A 43 -16.73 -8.23 -1.91
C LEU A 43 -18.20 -8.01 -2.26
N ILE A 44 -19.08 -8.93 -1.90
CA ILE A 44 -20.53 -8.80 -2.13
C ILE A 44 -21.07 -7.59 -1.34
N ILE A 45 -20.70 -7.45 -0.07
CA ILE A 45 -21.10 -6.29 0.75
C ILE A 45 -20.60 -4.98 0.12
N GLY A 46 -19.35 -4.94 -0.30
CA GLY A 46 -18.76 -3.78 -0.98
C GLY A 46 -19.49 -3.43 -2.28
N LEU A 47 -19.86 -4.44 -3.06
CA LEU A 47 -20.62 -4.27 -4.30
C LEU A 47 -22.02 -3.73 -4.02
N LEU A 48 -22.73 -4.25 -3.02
CA LEU A 48 -24.05 -3.76 -2.64
C LEU A 48 -24.00 -2.30 -2.17
N ILE A 49 -23.02 -1.93 -1.34
CA ILE A 49 -22.80 -0.55 -0.92
C ILE A 49 -22.49 0.33 -2.13
N GLY A 50 -21.63 -0.13 -3.04
CA GLY A 50 -21.29 0.59 -4.27
C GLY A 50 -22.52 0.85 -5.15
N LEU A 51 -23.35 -0.16 -5.38
CA LEU A 51 -24.60 -0.03 -6.14
C LEU A 51 -25.57 0.95 -5.48
N TYR A 52 -25.71 0.87 -4.15
CA TYR A 52 -26.54 1.80 -3.39
C TYR A 52 -26.05 3.26 -3.53
N CYS A 53 -24.73 3.49 -3.43
CA CYS A 53 -24.13 4.81 -3.60
C CYS A 53 -24.32 5.35 -5.03
N ILE A 54 -24.09 4.50 -6.05
CA ILE A 54 -24.27 4.89 -7.47
C ILE A 54 -25.71 5.33 -7.74
N GLY A 55 -26.70 4.62 -7.19
CA GLY A 55 -28.11 4.98 -7.35
C GLY A 55 -28.49 6.34 -6.71
N ARG A 56 -27.66 6.85 -5.79
CA ARG A 56 -27.87 8.15 -5.13
C ARG A 56 -27.09 9.31 -5.74
N VAL A 57 -26.01 9.03 -6.47
CA VAL A 57 -25.23 10.05 -7.14
C VAL A 57 -25.97 10.48 -8.40
N LYS A 58 -26.56 11.70 -8.39
CA LYS A 58 -27.00 12.34 -9.63
C LYS A 58 -25.76 12.58 -10.48
N SER A 59 -25.55 11.68 -11.44
CA SER A 59 -24.49 11.80 -12.43
C SER A 59 -24.83 12.97 -13.35
N GLU A 60 -24.33 14.15 -13.08
CA GLU A 60 -24.03 15.06 -14.17
C GLU A 60 -22.87 14.40 -14.94
N SER A 61 -23.23 13.59 -15.91
CA SER A 61 -22.29 12.91 -16.79
C SER A 61 -21.64 13.91 -17.73
N ILE A 62 -20.76 14.73 -17.18
CA ILE A 62 -19.70 15.31 -17.99
C ILE A 62 -18.84 14.11 -18.35
N ALA A 63 -19.10 13.49 -19.49
CA ALA A 63 -18.26 12.47 -20.06
C ALA A 63 -16.84 13.07 -20.15
N LEU A 64 -15.99 12.77 -19.20
CA LEU A 64 -14.55 13.05 -19.29
C LEU A 64 -14.00 12.14 -20.39
N GLY A 65 -14.46 12.38 -21.61
CA GLY A 65 -14.07 11.64 -22.80
C GLY A 65 -12.61 11.93 -23.14
N GLY A 66 -11.90 10.92 -23.56
CA GLY A 66 -10.55 11.07 -24.09
C GLY A 66 -9.93 9.73 -24.38
N SER A 67 -9.19 9.66 -25.49
CA SER A 67 -8.44 8.47 -25.87
C SER A 67 -7.27 8.22 -24.91
N ALA A 68 -6.90 6.96 -24.70
CA ALA A 68 -5.65 6.60 -24.04
C ALA A 68 -4.43 7.28 -24.70
N LYS A 69 -4.49 7.55 -26.01
CA LYS A 69 -3.48 8.30 -26.76
C LYS A 69 -3.25 9.70 -26.17
N ASP A 70 -4.30 10.37 -25.69
CA ASP A 70 -4.18 11.72 -25.11
C ASP A 70 -3.44 11.68 -23.75
N ALA A 71 -3.58 10.58 -22.99
CA ALA A 71 -2.85 10.41 -21.74
C ALA A 71 -1.35 10.25 -22.00
N PHE A 72 -0.97 9.45 -22.99
CA PHE A 72 0.42 9.33 -23.43
C PHE A 72 0.95 10.64 -24.02
N LYS A 73 0.16 11.36 -24.81
CA LYS A 73 0.54 12.68 -25.32
C LYS A 73 0.86 13.65 -24.19
N ASN A 74 0.02 13.69 -23.14
CA ASN A 74 0.27 14.53 -21.95
C ASN A 74 1.58 14.17 -21.23
N LEU A 75 2.01 12.90 -21.26
CA LEU A 75 3.28 12.46 -20.68
C LEU A 75 4.47 13.13 -21.40
N PHE A 76 4.42 13.27 -22.71
CA PHE A 76 5.49 13.91 -23.49
C PHE A 76 5.40 15.43 -23.48
N ASP A 77 4.19 16.00 -23.49
CA ASP A 77 3.96 17.45 -23.56
C ASP A 77 4.13 18.15 -22.21
N SER A 78 3.95 17.45 -21.08
CA SER A 78 4.02 18.05 -19.75
C SER A 78 5.25 17.56 -18.97
N LYS A 79 6.14 18.48 -18.62
CA LYS A 79 7.33 18.19 -17.81
C LYS A 79 6.95 17.59 -16.44
N ASP A 80 5.91 18.14 -15.81
CA ASP A 80 5.49 17.70 -14.46
C ASP A 80 4.92 16.28 -14.50
N VAL A 81 4.12 15.94 -15.51
CA VAL A 81 3.58 14.59 -15.69
C VAL A 81 4.71 13.58 -15.95
N ARG A 82 5.67 13.93 -16.78
CA ARG A 82 6.83 13.07 -17.07
C ARG A 82 7.70 12.83 -15.84
N GLN A 83 7.98 13.88 -15.06
CA GLN A 83 8.76 13.75 -13.84
C GLN A 83 8.03 12.88 -12.80
N LEU A 84 6.71 13.04 -12.68
CA LEU A 84 5.90 12.25 -11.76
C LEU A 84 5.80 10.80 -12.21
N ALA A 85 5.68 10.53 -13.52
CA ALA A 85 5.70 9.18 -14.08
C ALA A 85 7.03 8.47 -13.81
N LEU A 86 8.16 9.16 -14.03
CA LEU A 86 9.48 8.62 -13.72
C LEU A 86 9.65 8.36 -12.22
N TYR A 87 9.19 9.30 -11.39
CA TYR A 87 9.18 9.12 -9.94
C TYR A 87 8.39 7.86 -9.54
N MET A 88 7.18 7.69 -10.08
CA MET A 88 6.34 6.54 -9.78
C MET A 88 6.97 5.23 -10.21
N PHE A 89 7.55 5.19 -11.39
CA PHE A 89 8.24 4.01 -11.89
C PHE A 89 9.40 3.62 -10.97
N LEU A 90 10.27 4.56 -10.61
CA LEU A 90 11.39 4.31 -9.70
C LEU A 90 10.91 3.92 -8.30
N PHE A 91 9.93 4.63 -7.78
CA PHE A 91 9.34 4.34 -6.48
C PHE A 91 8.76 2.91 -6.43
N THR A 92 7.96 2.53 -7.42
CA THR A 92 7.34 1.20 -7.49
C THR A 92 8.40 0.10 -7.64
N SER A 93 9.42 0.32 -8.47
CA SER A 93 10.54 -0.61 -8.62
C SER A 93 11.27 -0.84 -7.30
N LEU A 94 11.57 0.23 -6.56
CA LEU A 94 12.24 0.13 -5.25
C LEU A 94 11.34 -0.53 -4.20
N MET A 95 10.05 -0.23 -4.20
CA MET A 95 9.08 -0.91 -3.32
C MET A 95 8.98 -2.40 -3.64
N THR A 96 9.01 -2.79 -4.91
CA THR A 96 9.00 -4.20 -5.32
C THR A 96 10.25 -4.93 -4.82
N ILE A 97 11.42 -4.33 -4.96
CA ILE A 97 12.67 -4.89 -4.43
C ILE A 97 12.59 -5.02 -2.89
N HIS A 98 12.08 -4.00 -2.20
CA HIS A 98 11.85 -4.08 -0.75
C HIS A 98 10.92 -5.24 -0.39
N TRP A 99 9.80 -5.41 -1.09
CA TRP A 99 8.85 -6.50 -0.83
C TRP A 99 9.47 -7.87 -1.03
N ILE A 100 10.22 -8.07 -2.10
CA ILE A 100 10.93 -9.34 -2.36
C ILE A 100 11.94 -9.60 -1.25
N THR A 101 12.76 -8.60 -0.89
CA THR A 101 13.77 -8.74 0.16
C THR A 101 13.14 -9.05 1.52
N SER A 102 12.09 -8.34 1.91
CA SER A 102 11.41 -8.59 3.18
C SER A 102 10.72 -9.95 3.21
N ALA A 103 10.13 -10.38 2.08
CA ALA A 103 9.50 -11.70 1.99
C ALA A 103 10.52 -12.83 2.20
N ILE A 104 11.73 -12.72 1.63
CA ILE A 104 12.80 -13.69 1.83
C ILE A 104 13.20 -13.72 3.32
N ILE A 105 13.40 -12.56 3.96
CA ILE A 105 13.75 -12.50 5.38
C ILE A 105 12.65 -13.11 6.27
N PHE A 106 11.38 -12.86 5.95
CA PHE A 106 10.25 -13.44 6.71
C PHE A 106 10.15 -14.95 6.51
N ASP A 107 10.43 -15.45 5.31
CA ASP A 107 10.40 -16.89 5.01
C ASP A 107 11.53 -17.64 5.72
N GLU A 108 12.74 -17.07 5.73
CA GLU A 108 13.90 -17.64 6.42
C GLU A 108 13.80 -17.58 7.96
N ALA A 109 13.08 -16.57 8.49
CA ALA A 109 13.00 -16.35 9.93
C ALA A 109 11.80 -17.05 10.60
N ILE A 110 10.78 -17.47 9.84
CA ILE A 110 9.55 -18.03 10.37
C ILE A 110 9.14 -19.24 9.53
N ASP A 111 9.29 -20.43 10.09
CA ASP A 111 8.97 -21.69 9.41
C ASP A 111 7.46 -21.89 9.22
N SER A 112 6.66 -21.46 10.19
CA SER A 112 5.20 -21.65 10.18
C SER A 112 4.48 -20.64 9.28
N SER A 113 3.72 -21.14 8.30
CA SER A 113 2.88 -20.31 7.45
C SER A 113 1.81 -19.54 8.23
N ILE A 114 1.29 -20.11 9.31
CA ILE A 114 0.30 -19.48 10.20
C ILE A 114 0.91 -18.31 10.95
N GLU A 115 2.13 -18.47 11.48
CA GLU A 115 2.81 -17.38 12.17
C GLU A 115 3.18 -16.24 11.21
N ARG A 116 3.55 -16.56 9.97
CA ARG A 116 3.79 -15.53 8.93
C ARG A 116 2.52 -14.73 8.64
N VAL A 117 1.38 -15.38 8.46
CA VAL A 117 0.10 -14.67 8.24
C VAL A 117 -0.27 -13.82 9.45
N ALA A 118 -0.10 -14.31 10.67
CA ALA A 118 -0.35 -13.54 11.88
C ALA A 118 0.57 -12.30 11.95
N LEU A 119 1.86 -12.45 11.63
CA LEU A 119 2.81 -11.34 11.56
C LEU A 119 2.38 -10.28 10.52
N PHE A 120 1.98 -10.71 9.33
CA PHE A 120 1.48 -9.77 8.31
C PHE A 120 0.22 -9.04 8.77
N ALA A 121 -0.71 -9.72 9.45
CA ALA A 121 -1.90 -9.08 10.01
C ALA A 121 -1.55 -8.03 11.07
N ASP A 122 -0.57 -8.30 11.93
CA ASP A 122 -0.09 -7.36 12.95
C ASP A 122 0.61 -6.14 12.30
N ILE A 123 1.41 -6.36 11.25
CA ILE A 123 2.03 -5.28 10.47
C ILE A 123 0.97 -4.40 9.81
N GLU A 124 -0.04 -5.00 9.16
CA GLU A 124 -1.14 -4.26 8.52
C GLU A 124 -1.94 -3.43 9.52
N LEU A 125 -2.23 -3.99 10.68
CA LEU A 125 -2.92 -3.26 11.74
C LEU A 125 -2.10 -2.08 12.24
N ALA A 126 -0.81 -2.28 12.49
CA ALA A 126 0.10 -1.22 12.91
C ALA A 126 0.20 -0.10 11.85
N VAL A 127 0.39 -0.48 10.58
CA VAL A 127 0.43 0.46 9.45
C VAL A 127 -0.86 1.27 9.37
N SER A 128 -2.02 0.61 9.43
CA SER A 128 -3.33 1.27 9.30
C SER A 128 -3.57 2.29 10.41
N LEU A 129 -3.26 1.91 11.65
CA LEU A 129 -3.42 2.79 12.80
C LEU A 129 -2.47 3.99 12.75
N ILE A 130 -1.17 3.75 12.51
CA ILE A 130 -0.16 4.81 12.50
C ILE A 130 -0.36 5.71 11.29
N ALA A 131 -0.63 5.16 10.09
CA ALA A 131 -0.89 5.95 8.90
C ALA A 131 -2.15 6.81 9.05
N GLY A 132 -3.23 6.25 9.62
CA GLY A 132 -4.47 7.00 9.89
C GLY A 132 -4.24 8.18 10.84
N LEU A 133 -3.56 7.95 11.96
CA LEU A 133 -3.22 9.02 12.91
C LEU A 133 -2.29 10.07 12.27
N THR A 134 -1.26 9.63 11.56
CA THR A 134 -0.33 10.53 10.86
C THR A 134 -1.09 11.36 9.81
N GLN A 135 -2.00 10.76 9.07
CA GLN A 135 -2.76 11.44 8.02
C GLN A 135 -3.67 12.52 8.61
N ILE A 136 -4.32 12.26 9.74
CA ILE A 136 -5.21 13.23 10.39
C ILE A 136 -4.42 14.40 10.99
N PHE A 137 -3.34 14.13 11.70
CA PHE A 137 -2.67 15.14 12.52
C PHE A 137 -1.43 15.75 11.89
N LEU A 138 -0.62 14.96 11.18
CA LEU A 138 0.71 15.37 10.75
C LEU A 138 0.83 15.70 9.26
N THR A 139 0.05 15.07 8.39
CA THR A 139 0.23 15.21 6.93
C THR A 139 0.15 16.65 6.47
N SER A 140 -0.87 17.40 6.89
CA SER A 140 -1.04 18.80 6.51
C SER A 140 0.11 19.68 7.01
N PHE A 141 0.58 19.42 8.23
CA PHE A 141 1.70 20.16 8.83
C PHE A 141 3.00 19.87 8.09
N ILE A 142 3.30 18.59 7.82
CA ILE A 142 4.52 18.16 7.13
C ILE A 142 4.55 18.74 5.70
N VAL A 143 3.46 18.61 4.95
CA VAL A 143 3.38 19.11 3.57
C VAL A 143 3.57 20.64 3.51
N LYS A 144 2.96 21.38 4.45
CA LYS A 144 3.10 22.84 4.52
C LYS A 144 4.50 23.27 4.92
N LYS A 145 5.13 22.60 5.89
CA LYS A 145 6.43 23.01 6.44
C LYS A 145 7.61 22.56 5.57
N ILE A 146 7.56 21.35 5.06
CA ILE A 146 8.68 20.73 4.34
C ILE A 146 8.58 20.99 2.83
N GLY A 147 7.35 21.03 2.31
CA GLY A 147 7.10 21.23 0.89
C GLY A 147 7.16 19.93 0.08
N ILE A 148 6.34 19.86 -0.97
CA ILE A 148 6.11 18.65 -1.75
C ILE A 148 7.38 18.15 -2.45
N LYS A 149 8.19 19.06 -2.99
CA LYS A 149 9.43 18.70 -3.70
C LYS A 149 10.42 17.97 -2.81
N PHE A 150 10.58 18.46 -1.58
CA PHE A 150 11.48 17.84 -0.61
C PHE A 150 10.95 16.49 -0.14
N ILE A 151 9.64 16.37 0.07
CA ILE A 151 8.99 15.11 0.43
C ILE A 151 9.26 14.05 -0.64
N LEU A 152 9.01 14.34 -1.91
CA LEU A 152 9.24 13.38 -2.99
C LEU A 152 10.73 13.03 -3.13
N PHE A 153 11.63 13.99 -2.94
CA PHE A 153 13.08 13.75 -2.96
C PHE A 153 13.53 12.87 -1.78
N SER A 154 12.95 13.06 -0.58
CA SER A 154 13.33 12.33 0.63
C SER A 154 13.14 10.82 0.52
N TYR A 155 12.22 10.37 -0.33
CA TYR A 155 12.04 8.93 -0.58
C TYR A 155 13.27 8.26 -1.18
N GLY A 156 13.99 8.93 -2.06
CA GLY A 156 15.27 8.42 -2.57
C GLY A 156 16.30 8.18 -1.47
N VAL A 157 16.37 9.11 -0.52
CA VAL A 157 17.26 8.99 0.65
C VAL A 157 16.77 7.86 1.58
N ILE A 158 15.47 7.80 1.85
CA ILE A 158 14.87 6.75 2.70
C ILE A 158 15.19 5.35 2.12
N PHE A 159 14.97 5.14 0.82
CA PHE A 159 15.29 3.85 0.20
C PHE A 159 16.78 3.53 0.23
N SER A 160 17.65 4.53 0.05
CA SER A 160 19.10 4.32 0.18
C SER A 160 19.48 3.82 1.58
N VAL A 161 18.88 4.40 2.62
CA VAL A 161 19.08 3.95 4.01
C VAL A 161 18.50 2.55 4.22
N VAL A 162 17.30 2.27 3.69
CA VAL A 162 16.66 0.96 3.80
C VAL A 162 17.53 -0.15 3.20
N PHE A 163 18.03 0.04 1.98
CA PHE A 163 18.88 -0.97 1.35
C PHE A 163 20.25 -1.10 2.01
N LEU A 164 20.77 0.00 2.58
CA LEU A 164 21.98 -0.07 3.40
C LEU A 164 21.74 -0.92 4.66
N VAL A 165 20.60 -0.74 5.35
CA VAL A 165 20.24 -1.56 6.52
C VAL A 165 20.08 -3.03 6.14
N TYR A 166 19.42 -3.36 5.04
CA TYR A 166 19.30 -4.73 4.56
C TYR A 166 20.66 -5.36 4.21
N SER A 167 21.60 -4.56 3.67
CA SER A 167 22.93 -5.04 3.37
C SER A 167 23.78 -5.34 4.61
N LEU A 168 23.59 -4.56 5.69
CA LEU A 168 24.41 -4.67 6.91
C LEU A 168 23.79 -5.59 7.96
N ALA A 169 22.47 -5.62 8.06
CA ALA A 169 21.74 -6.32 9.10
C ALA A 169 20.36 -6.81 8.59
N PRO A 170 20.30 -7.88 7.78
CA PRO A 170 19.05 -8.45 7.28
C PRO A 170 18.32 -9.25 8.37
N LEU A 171 17.87 -8.56 9.42
CA LEU A 171 17.20 -9.18 10.56
C LEU A 171 15.67 -9.06 10.41
N LEU A 172 14.94 -10.03 10.99
CA LEU A 172 13.47 -10.01 11.05
C LEU A 172 12.94 -8.68 11.61
N THR A 173 13.52 -8.20 12.70
CA THR A 173 13.12 -6.94 13.35
C THR A 173 13.32 -5.73 12.42
N SER A 174 14.44 -5.68 11.71
CA SER A 174 14.70 -4.59 10.73
C SER A 174 13.71 -4.64 9.58
N ALA A 175 13.39 -5.82 9.06
CA ALA A 175 12.42 -6.00 7.99
C ALA A 175 11.02 -5.55 8.41
N ILE A 176 10.56 -5.90 9.63
CA ILE A 176 9.27 -5.46 10.17
C ILE A 176 9.22 -3.93 10.29
N LEU A 177 10.22 -3.32 10.94
CA LEU A 177 10.27 -1.88 11.17
C LEU A 177 10.30 -1.11 9.85
N ILE A 178 11.12 -1.53 8.90
CA ILE A 178 11.22 -0.91 7.57
C ILE A 178 9.90 -1.02 6.83
N THR A 179 9.26 -2.19 6.84
CA THR A 179 7.97 -2.41 6.19
C THR A 179 6.90 -1.48 6.76
N VAL A 180 6.80 -1.39 8.09
CA VAL A 180 5.85 -0.48 8.75
C VAL A 180 6.14 0.98 8.38
N LEU A 181 7.39 1.42 8.48
CA LEU A 181 7.78 2.80 8.20
C LEU A 181 7.51 3.18 6.74
N LEU A 182 7.95 2.39 5.77
CA LEU A 182 7.76 2.68 4.35
C LEU A 182 6.28 2.77 4.00
N ARG A 183 5.45 1.87 4.52
CA ARG A 183 4.00 1.88 4.24
C ARG A 183 3.28 3.02 4.94
N VAL A 184 3.64 3.35 6.17
CA VAL A 184 3.09 4.52 6.86
C VAL A 184 3.42 5.79 6.07
N PHE A 185 4.66 5.98 5.64
CA PHE A 185 5.06 7.12 4.82
C PHE A 185 4.34 7.14 3.47
N GLU A 186 4.20 5.99 2.81
CA GLU A 186 3.47 5.88 1.55
C GLU A 186 2.03 6.38 1.68
N TYR A 187 1.28 5.84 2.63
CA TYR A 187 -0.13 6.17 2.77
C TYR A 187 -0.38 7.56 3.34
N SER A 188 0.43 7.99 4.31
CA SER A 188 0.17 9.24 5.02
C SER A 188 0.80 10.48 4.38
N ILE A 189 1.91 10.35 3.67
CA ILE A 189 2.68 11.50 3.18
C ILE A 189 2.85 11.47 1.66
N ASN A 190 3.35 10.35 1.10
CA ASN A 190 3.68 10.27 -0.32
C ASN A 190 2.44 10.36 -1.21
N LYS A 191 1.44 9.54 -0.95
CA LYS A 191 0.20 9.53 -1.73
C LYS A 191 -0.51 10.89 -1.73
N PRO A 192 -0.78 11.55 -0.59
CA PRO A 192 -1.34 12.90 -0.57
C PRO A 192 -0.46 13.94 -1.31
N SER A 193 0.86 13.85 -1.18
CA SER A 193 1.77 14.78 -1.86
C SER A 193 1.70 14.66 -3.39
N ARG A 194 1.58 13.44 -3.92
CA ARG A 194 1.36 13.19 -5.35
C ARG A 194 0.03 13.74 -5.84
N GLU A 195 -1.04 13.55 -5.06
CA GLU A 195 -2.37 14.10 -5.39
C GLU A 195 -2.34 15.63 -5.49
N ILE A 196 -1.58 16.30 -4.63
CA ILE A 196 -1.43 17.75 -4.70
C ILE A 196 -0.69 18.15 -5.99
N VAL A 197 0.34 17.41 -6.43
CA VAL A 197 1.02 17.69 -7.71
C VAL A 197 0.01 17.58 -8.88
N PHE A 198 -0.80 16.54 -8.91
CA PHE A 198 -1.84 16.40 -9.91
C PHE A 198 -2.89 17.53 -9.85
N SER A 199 -3.17 18.08 -8.66
CA SER A 199 -4.16 19.15 -8.51
C SER A 199 -3.77 20.46 -9.20
N HIS A 200 -2.47 20.68 -9.46
CA HIS A 200 -1.98 21.84 -10.22
C HIS A 200 -2.20 21.72 -11.71
N LEU A 201 -2.54 20.54 -12.23
CA LEU A 201 -2.84 20.34 -13.64
C LEU A 201 -4.28 20.75 -13.97
N SER A 202 -4.53 21.17 -15.22
CA SER A 202 -5.91 21.41 -15.70
C SER A 202 -6.76 20.15 -15.59
N LYS A 203 -8.09 20.27 -15.35
CA LYS A 203 -9.00 19.14 -15.10
C LYS A 203 -8.83 17.96 -16.06
N ASN A 204 -8.75 18.25 -17.37
CA ASN A 204 -8.60 17.22 -18.41
C ASN A 204 -7.23 16.52 -18.35
N LYS A 205 -6.15 17.28 -18.14
CA LYS A 205 -4.80 16.73 -18.01
C LYS A 205 -4.65 15.96 -16.71
N ARG A 206 -5.20 16.47 -15.61
CA ARG A 206 -5.16 15.84 -14.29
C ARG A 206 -5.71 14.41 -14.32
N TYR A 207 -6.97 14.25 -14.76
CA TYR A 207 -7.62 12.93 -14.77
C TYR A 207 -6.88 11.92 -15.64
N LYS A 208 -6.56 12.29 -16.89
CA LYS A 208 -5.88 11.39 -17.82
C LYS A 208 -4.47 11.01 -17.34
N SER A 209 -3.74 11.99 -16.78
CA SER A 209 -2.37 11.77 -16.31
C SER A 209 -2.33 10.97 -15.00
N SER A 210 -3.26 11.19 -14.05
CA SER A 210 -3.29 10.41 -12.81
C SER A 210 -3.62 8.95 -13.09
N VAL A 211 -4.61 8.67 -13.95
CA VAL A 211 -4.94 7.30 -14.35
C VAL A 211 -3.74 6.62 -15.03
N LEU A 212 -3.05 7.30 -15.95
CA LEU A 212 -1.88 6.72 -16.60
C LEU A 212 -0.75 6.43 -15.59
N VAL A 213 -0.43 7.39 -14.73
CA VAL A 213 0.67 7.25 -13.76
C VAL A 213 0.35 6.19 -12.71
N ASP A 214 -0.84 6.22 -12.12
CA ASP A 214 -1.22 5.30 -11.03
C ASP A 214 -1.61 3.90 -11.55
N THR A 215 -1.99 3.75 -12.82
CA THR A 215 -2.38 2.44 -13.36
C THR A 215 -1.25 1.78 -14.14
N PHE A 216 -0.55 2.53 -14.99
CA PHE A 216 0.49 1.97 -15.84
C PHE A 216 1.85 1.97 -15.14
N PHE A 217 2.34 3.14 -14.70
CA PHE A 217 3.67 3.26 -14.08
C PHE A 217 3.75 2.68 -12.66
N ALA A 218 2.63 2.54 -11.96
CA ALA A 218 2.59 1.88 -10.65
C ALA A 218 2.48 0.35 -10.72
N ARG A 219 2.37 -0.24 -11.93
CA ARG A 219 2.25 -1.69 -12.12
C ARG A 219 3.30 -2.29 -13.06
N LEU A 220 4.16 -1.46 -13.64
CA LEU A 220 5.36 -1.90 -14.35
C LEU A 220 6.46 -2.30 -13.35
#